data_228ae84693254a1c5fcd3da28a3cff72
#
_entry.id   228ae84693254a1c5fcd3da28a3cff72
#
_cell.length_a   1.000
_cell.length_b   1.000
_cell.length_c   1.000
_cell.angle_alpha   90.00
_cell.angle_beta   90.00
_cell.angle_gamma   90.00
#
_symmetry.space_group_name_H-M   'P 1'
#
loop_
_entity.id
_entity.type
_entity.pdbx_description
1 polymer ?
#
loop_
_entity_poly.entity_id
_entity_poly.type
_entity_poly.pdbx_seq_one_letter_code
_entity_poly.pdbx_strand_id
1 'polypeptide(L)'
;EYQSVKFIGSGREVVQAGYDPEKGASGWELGDYIYLRSEEAYLMKIEALAHKGDASAVTELESFMQTRQPGYTCPVSAKADLLEEINFQKRVEFWGEGIEYLDNRRLNIPVDRSDATWGAANNNHFSGAKLKAEQENTLFRYQLPLSEIENNKMISAADQNPL
;
A
#
# COMPACT_ATOMS: atom_id res chain seq x y z
N GLU A 1 7.96 21.69 3.70
CA GLU A 1 6.86 20.83 4.15
C GLU A 1 6.29 20.09 2.94
N TYR A 2 6.35 18.75 2.94
CA TYR A 2 5.87 17.94 1.83
C TYR A 2 4.41 17.56 2.09
N GLN A 3 3.52 17.93 1.18
CA GLN A 3 2.11 17.56 1.26
C GLN A 3 1.78 16.54 0.16
N SER A 4 1.10 15.46 0.51
CA SER A 4 0.55 14.55 -0.48
C SER A 4 -0.69 15.16 -1.12
N VAL A 5 -0.69 15.23 -2.44
CA VAL A 5 -1.84 15.73 -3.22
C VAL A 5 -2.64 14.61 -3.87
N LYS A 6 -2.27 13.35 -3.64
CA LYS A 6 -2.84 12.17 -4.32
C LYS A 6 -4.34 12.01 -4.10
N PHE A 7 -4.83 12.41 -2.94
CA PHE A 7 -6.24 12.26 -2.54
C PHE A 7 -6.98 13.58 -2.43
N ILE A 8 -6.43 14.64 -2.98
CA ILE A 8 -7.10 15.94 -3.00
C ILE A 8 -8.00 15.99 -4.23
N GLY A 9 -9.31 16.17 -4.02
CA GLY A 9 -10.28 16.37 -5.09
C GLY A 9 -9.87 17.53 -6.01
N SER A 10 -10.09 17.39 -7.32
CA SER A 10 -9.80 18.47 -8.25
C SER A 10 -10.74 19.66 -7.96
N GLY A 11 -10.24 20.89 -8.16
CA GLY A 11 -11.04 22.09 -7.92
C GLY A 11 -12.36 22.13 -8.70
N ARG A 12 -12.47 21.37 -9.80
CA ARG A 12 -13.70 21.23 -10.60
C ARG A 12 -14.76 20.40 -9.87
N GLU A 13 -14.39 19.29 -9.23
CA GLU A 13 -15.28 18.43 -8.44
C GLU A 13 -15.80 19.19 -7.22
N VAL A 14 -14.93 19.94 -6.57
CA VAL A 14 -15.25 20.79 -5.43
C VAL A 14 -16.29 21.86 -5.79
N VAL A 15 -16.13 22.50 -6.95
CA VAL A 15 -17.07 23.54 -7.43
C VAL A 15 -18.41 22.94 -7.86
N GLN A 16 -18.42 21.78 -8.52
CA GLN A 16 -19.68 21.10 -8.95
C GLN A 16 -20.53 20.64 -7.77
N ALA A 17 -19.92 20.26 -6.65
CA ALA A 17 -20.64 19.86 -5.45
C ALA A 17 -21.11 21.05 -4.59
N GLY A 18 -20.90 22.28 -5.03
CA GLY A 18 -21.27 23.48 -4.28
C GLY A 18 -20.41 23.70 -3.03
N TYR A 19 -19.19 23.22 -3.05
CA TYR A 19 -18.25 23.35 -1.95
C TYR A 19 -17.82 24.81 -1.78
N ASP A 20 -17.94 25.31 -0.55
CA ASP A 20 -17.45 26.60 -0.14
C ASP A 20 -16.17 26.44 0.70
N PRO A 21 -14.98 26.77 0.17
CA PRO A 21 -13.72 26.62 0.88
C PRO A 21 -13.64 27.43 2.18
N GLU A 22 -14.46 28.45 2.34
CA GLU A 22 -14.52 29.28 3.55
C GLU A 22 -15.28 28.57 4.70
N LYS A 23 -16.07 27.55 4.39
CA LYS A 23 -16.86 26.78 5.37
C LYS A 23 -16.20 25.51 5.88
N GLY A 24 -14.99 25.21 5.46
CA GLY A 24 -14.12 24.23 6.09
C GLY A 24 -14.48 22.76 5.89
N ALA A 25 -15.35 22.42 4.91
CA ALA A 25 -15.48 21.03 4.51
C ALA A 25 -14.19 20.60 3.77
N SER A 26 -13.58 19.49 4.16
CA SER A 26 -12.41 18.99 3.49
C SER A 26 -12.82 18.45 2.12
N GLY A 27 -12.18 18.89 1.05
CA GLY A 27 -12.43 18.39 -0.32
C GLY A 27 -12.18 16.89 -0.51
N TRP A 28 -11.81 16.21 0.55
CA TRP A 28 -11.59 14.77 0.65
C TRP A 28 -12.89 13.96 0.52
N GLU A 29 -14.01 14.56 0.86
CA GLU A 29 -15.31 13.88 0.88
C GLU A 29 -15.98 13.84 -0.51
N LEU A 30 -15.41 14.54 -1.48
CA LEU A 30 -16.01 14.74 -2.81
C LEU A 30 -15.24 14.07 -3.95
N GLY A 31 -14.13 13.39 -3.65
CA GLY A 31 -13.33 12.68 -4.64
C GLY A 31 -13.85 11.27 -4.88
N ASP A 32 -13.69 10.78 -6.11
CA ASP A 32 -13.93 9.39 -6.43
C ASP A 32 -12.98 8.49 -5.64
N TYR A 33 -13.51 7.43 -5.07
CA TYR A 33 -12.70 6.40 -4.43
C TYR A 33 -12.08 5.50 -5.51
N ILE A 34 -10.75 5.49 -5.58
CA ILE A 34 -10.02 4.62 -6.50
C ILE A 34 -10.08 3.19 -5.98
N TYR A 35 -10.89 2.36 -6.61
CA TYR A 35 -11.03 0.95 -6.24
C TYR A 35 -10.04 0.05 -6.96
N LEU A 36 -9.78 0.29 -8.23
CA LEU A 36 -8.85 -0.47 -9.06
C LEU A 36 -8.28 0.45 -10.15
N ARG A 37 -6.98 0.32 -10.42
CA ARG A 37 -6.29 1.07 -11.47
C ARG A 37 -5.60 0.13 -12.47
N SER A 38 -5.47 0.57 -13.71
CA SER A 38 -4.74 -0.16 -14.76
C SER A 38 -3.27 -0.40 -14.40
N GLU A 39 -2.66 0.51 -13.65
CA GLU A 39 -1.29 0.42 -13.15
C GLU A 39 -1.08 -0.80 -12.25
N GLU A 40 -2.09 -1.18 -11.48
CA GLU A 40 -2.03 -2.39 -10.65
C GLU A 40 -1.88 -3.63 -11.52
N ALA A 41 -2.73 -3.78 -12.55
CA ALA A 41 -2.63 -4.89 -13.50
C ALA A 41 -1.29 -4.89 -14.24
N TYR A 42 -0.77 -3.71 -14.57
CA TYR A 42 0.51 -3.58 -15.28
C TYR A 42 1.68 -4.02 -14.40
N LEU A 43 1.75 -3.55 -13.17
CA LEU A 43 2.80 -3.94 -12.21
C LEU A 43 2.69 -5.41 -11.79
N MET A 44 1.47 -5.98 -11.70
CA MET A 44 1.28 -7.42 -11.53
C MET A 44 1.83 -8.23 -12.71
N LYS A 45 1.64 -7.75 -13.96
CA LYS A 45 2.24 -8.37 -15.15
C LYS A 45 3.78 -8.38 -15.03
N ILE A 46 4.38 -7.24 -14.69
CA ILE A 46 5.84 -7.10 -14.55
C ILE A 46 6.37 -8.06 -13.46
N GLU A 47 5.71 -8.12 -12.33
CA GLU A 47 6.05 -9.04 -11.24
C GLU A 47 5.97 -10.50 -11.69
N ALA A 48 4.92 -10.87 -12.43
CA ALA A 48 4.78 -12.23 -12.97
C ALA A 48 5.90 -12.59 -13.96
N LEU A 49 6.32 -11.65 -14.80
CA LEU A 49 7.47 -11.84 -15.70
C LEU A 49 8.77 -12.05 -14.91
N ALA A 50 9.00 -11.26 -13.87
CA ALA A 50 10.16 -11.41 -12.98
C ALA A 50 10.15 -12.76 -12.26
N HIS A 51 9.01 -13.23 -11.76
CA HIS A 51 8.88 -14.55 -11.16
C HIS A 51 9.22 -15.69 -12.15
N LYS A 52 8.85 -15.53 -13.41
CA LYS A 52 9.20 -16.47 -14.48
C LYS A 52 10.68 -16.40 -14.89
N GLY A 53 11.42 -15.39 -14.46
CA GLY A 53 12.78 -15.12 -14.91
C GLY A 53 12.85 -14.59 -16.35
N ASP A 54 11.78 -13.98 -16.83
CA ASP A 54 11.72 -13.39 -18.16
C ASP A 54 12.50 -12.06 -18.17
N ALA A 55 13.47 -11.94 -19.06
CA ALA A 55 14.32 -10.76 -19.17
C ALA A 55 13.53 -9.47 -19.52
N SER A 56 12.35 -9.61 -20.11
CA SER A 56 11.49 -8.48 -20.44
C SER A 56 10.97 -7.75 -19.20
N ALA A 57 11.00 -8.38 -18.02
CA ALA A 57 10.55 -7.75 -16.77
C ALA A 57 11.26 -6.44 -16.47
N VAL A 58 12.58 -6.38 -16.70
CA VAL A 58 13.39 -5.16 -16.51
C VAL A 58 12.93 -4.05 -17.46
N THR A 59 12.84 -4.36 -18.75
CA THR A 59 12.44 -3.39 -19.78
C THR A 59 11.01 -2.87 -19.58
N GLU A 60 10.11 -3.75 -19.18
CA GLU A 60 8.72 -3.38 -18.87
C GLU A 60 8.65 -2.48 -17.61
N LEU A 61 9.46 -2.77 -16.58
CA LEU A 61 9.55 -1.92 -15.40
C LEU A 61 10.11 -0.55 -15.76
N GLU A 62 11.18 -0.49 -16.54
CA GLU A 62 11.75 0.78 -17.00
C GLU A 62 10.75 1.60 -17.81
N SER A 63 10.06 0.96 -18.74
CA SER A 63 9.03 1.61 -19.55
C SER A 63 7.91 2.20 -18.71
N PHE A 64 7.46 1.48 -17.70
CA PHE A 64 6.46 1.96 -16.77
C PHE A 64 7.00 3.13 -15.93
N MET A 65 8.16 2.95 -15.32
CA MET A 65 8.72 3.95 -14.41
C MET A 65 9.13 5.25 -15.11
N GLN A 66 9.56 5.20 -16.35
CA GLN A 66 9.89 6.41 -17.14
C GLN A 66 8.70 7.34 -17.36
N THR A 67 7.48 6.83 -17.24
CA THR A 67 6.27 7.68 -17.26
C THR A 67 6.08 8.48 -15.97
N ARG A 68 6.73 8.09 -14.87
CA ARG A 68 6.70 8.75 -13.55
C ARG A 68 7.98 9.52 -13.27
N GLN A 69 9.10 8.93 -13.63
CA GLN A 69 10.43 9.48 -13.42
C GLN A 69 11.21 9.41 -14.74
N PRO A 70 11.23 10.49 -15.51
CA PRO A 70 12.03 10.56 -16.74
C PRO A 70 13.50 10.20 -16.49
N GLY A 71 14.03 9.27 -17.28
CA GLY A 71 15.41 8.81 -17.14
C GLY A 71 15.61 7.68 -16.10
N TYR A 72 14.53 7.12 -15.55
CA TYR A 72 14.65 5.93 -14.71
C TYR A 72 15.32 4.79 -15.47
N THR A 73 16.28 4.16 -14.81
CA THR A 73 16.92 2.92 -15.25
C THR A 73 16.85 1.95 -14.07
N CYS A 74 16.44 0.72 -14.33
CA CYS A 74 16.33 -0.29 -13.28
C CYS A 74 17.73 -0.60 -12.72
N PRO A 75 17.96 -0.40 -11.41
CA PRO A 75 19.30 -0.52 -10.82
C PRO A 75 19.77 -1.98 -10.71
N VAL A 76 18.88 -2.94 -10.93
CA VAL A 76 19.10 -4.37 -10.66
C VAL A 76 18.57 -5.25 -11.77
N SER A 77 19.15 -6.43 -11.95
CA SER A 77 18.70 -7.42 -12.93
C SER A 77 18.60 -8.85 -12.35
N ALA A 78 19.25 -9.11 -11.22
CA ALA A 78 19.10 -10.39 -10.55
C ALA A 78 17.65 -10.57 -10.05
N LYS A 79 17.09 -11.76 -10.21
CA LYS A 79 15.66 -12.03 -9.97
C LYS A 79 15.19 -11.58 -8.59
N ALA A 80 15.94 -11.90 -7.54
CA ALA A 80 15.56 -11.53 -6.17
C ALA A 80 15.51 -10.01 -5.99
N ASP A 81 16.56 -9.33 -6.39
CA ASP A 81 16.68 -7.87 -6.28
C ASP A 81 15.64 -7.16 -7.16
N LEU A 82 15.34 -7.73 -8.33
CA LEU A 82 14.30 -7.20 -9.23
C LEU A 82 12.90 -7.30 -8.60
N LEU A 83 12.60 -8.38 -7.91
CA LEU A 83 11.33 -8.53 -7.19
C LEU A 83 11.22 -7.52 -6.03
N GLU A 84 12.33 -7.27 -5.33
CA GLU A 84 12.38 -6.23 -4.29
C GLU A 84 12.17 -4.83 -4.88
N GLU A 85 12.84 -4.53 -6.00
CA GLU A 85 12.67 -3.26 -6.71
C GLU A 85 11.22 -3.06 -7.19
N ILE A 86 10.61 -4.09 -7.80
CA ILE A 86 9.19 -4.05 -8.22
C ILE A 86 8.29 -3.79 -7.01
N ASN A 87 8.52 -4.48 -5.90
CA ASN A 87 7.73 -4.28 -4.68
C ASN A 87 7.91 -2.86 -4.13
N PHE A 88 9.12 -2.31 -4.14
CA PHE A 88 9.38 -0.93 -3.76
C PHE A 88 8.61 0.05 -4.64
N GLN A 89 8.65 -0.12 -5.96
CA GLN A 89 7.93 0.76 -6.89
C GLN A 89 6.40 0.65 -6.73
N LYS A 90 5.88 -0.55 -6.46
CA LYS A 90 4.46 -0.74 -6.11
C LYS A 90 4.07 0.01 -4.85
N ARG A 91 4.89 -0.02 -3.80
CA ARG A 91 4.64 0.71 -2.55
C ARG A 91 4.57 2.22 -2.76
N VAL A 92 5.44 2.75 -3.62
CA VAL A 92 5.43 4.17 -3.98
C VAL A 92 4.20 4.52 -4.82
N GLU A 93 3.91 3.73 -5.86
CA GLU A 93 2.79 3.97 -6.77
C GLU A 93 1.44 3.89 -6.06
N PHE A 94 1.26 2.91 -5.19
CA PHE A 94 -0.01 2.63 -4.50
C PHE A 94 -0.04 3.13 -3.06
N TRP A 95 0.81 4.09 -2.74
CA TRP A 95 0.82 4.67 -1.40
C TRP A 95 -0.59 5.18 -1.01
N GLY A 96 -1.06 4.73 0.16
CA GLY A 96 -2.38 5.09 0.69
C GLY A 96 -3.58 4.33 0.08
N GLU A 97 -3.38 3.41 -0.87
CA GLU A 97 -4.45 2.62 -1.51
C GLU A 97 -4.69 1.24 -0.84
N GLY A 98 -3.90 0.89 0.17
CA GLY A 98 -4.05 -0.36 0.93
C GLY A 98 -3.41 -1.60 0.30
N ILE A 99 -2.89 -1.50 -0.92
CA ILE A 99 -2.31 -2.63 -1.67
C ILE A 99 -1.07 -3.20 -0.96
N GLU A 100 -0.27 -2.35 -0.33
CA GLU A 100 0.93 -2.76 0.41
C GLU A 100 0.62 -3.82 1.48
N TYR A 101 -0.49 -3.67 2.20
CA TYR A 101 -0.89 -4.66 3.21
C TYR A 101 -1.12 -6.04 2.58
N LEU A 102 -1.82 -6.09 1.45
CA LEU A 102 -2.11 -7.32 0.74
C LEU A 102 -0.84 -7.96 0.16
N ASP A 103 0.05 -7.16 -0.41
CA ASP A 103 1.33 -7.62 -0.95
C ASP A 103 2.25 -8.15 0.16
N ASN A 104 2.37 -7.47 1.28
CA ASN A 104 3.14 -7.93 2.42
C ASN A 104 2.61 -9.27 2.96
N ARG A 105 1.29 -9.44 3.01
CA ARG A 105 0.66 -10.71 3.39
C ARG A 105 0.99 -11.83 2.39
N ARG A 106 0.81 -11.56 1.12
CA ARG A 106 1.04 -12.53 0.03
C ARG A 106 2.51 -12.95 -0.07
N LEU A 107 3.42 -12.01 0.10
CA LEU A 107 4.88 -12.22 -0.02
C LEU A 107 5.53 -12.64 1.30
N ASN A 108 4.77 -12.75 2.38
CA ASN A 108 5.26 -13.03 3.72
C ASN A 108 6.33 -12.02 4.19
N ILE A 109 6.17 -10.74 3.83
CA ILE A 109 7.09 -9.68 4.20
C ILE A 109 6.69 -9.13 5.57
N PRO A 110 7.59 -9.15 6.57
CA PRO A 110 7.32 -8.56 7.87
C PRO A 110 7.22 -7.04 7.78
N VAL A 111 6.50 -6.43 8.72
CA VAL A 111 6.56 -4.98 8.92
C VAL A 111 7.67 -4.64 9.91
N ASP A 112 8.62 -3.84 9.47
CA ASP A 112 9.67 -3.28 10.31
C ASP A 112 9.72 -1.76 10.13
N ARG A 113 9.31 -1.04 11.18
CA ARG A 113 9.33 0.42 11.26
C ARG A 113 10.41 0.93 12.25
N SER A 114 11.31 0.03 12.66
CA SER A 114 12.37 0.36 13.60
C SER A 114 13.62 0.95 12.93
N ASP A 115 13.59 1.14 11.61
CA ASP A 115 14.72 1.64 10.85
C ASP A 115 15.17 3.01 11.38
N ALA A 116 16.41 3.03 11.86
CA ALA A 116 17.05 4.22 12.38
C ALA A 116 17.69 5.10 11.29
N THR A 117 17.63 4.72 10.01
CA THR A 117 18.24 5.51 8.91
C THR A 117 17.61 6.90 8.80
N TRP A 118 16.35 7.05 9.19
CA TRP A 118 15.65 8.33 9.27
C TRP A 118 15.94 9.09 10.58
N GLY A 119 16.78 8.52 11.47
CA GLY A 119 17.11 9.05 12.78
C GLY A 119 15.99 8.88 13.81
N ALA A 120 16.37 8.68 15.07
CA ALA A 120 15.41 8.58 16.18
C ALA A 120 14.52 9.83 16.32
N ALA A 121 14.98 10.98 15.84
CA ALA A 121 14.23 12.23 15.84
C ALA A 121 13.07 12.24 14.81
N ASN A 122 13.09 11.36 13.80
CA ASN A 122 12.05 11.28 12.76
C ASN A 122 11.09 10.12 12.99
N ASN A 123 11.31 9.34 14.04
CA ASN A 123 10.40 8.27 14.43
C ASN A 123 9.28 8.88 15.30
N ASN A 124 8.19 9.28 14.66
CA ASN A 124 7.01 9.88 15.31
C ASN A 124 6.07 8.85 15.96
N HIS A 125 6.54 7.62 16.15
CA HIS A 125 5.75 6.63 16.88
C HIS A 125 5.73 6.93 18.38
N PHE A 126 4.57 6.77 19.00
CA PHE A 126 4.45 6.93 20.44
C PHE A 126 5.28 5.87 21.19
N SER A 127 5.72 6.18 22.39
CA SER A 127 6.44 5.25 23.24
C SER A 127 5.58 4.00 23.52
N GLY A 128 6.15 2.81 23.25
CA GLY A 128 5.44 1.55 23.34
C GLY A 128 4.75 1.08 22.05
N ALA A 129 4.84 1.85 20.97
CA ALA A 129 4.36 1.37 19.67
C ALA A 129 5.11 0.11 19.23
N LYS A 130 4.37 -0.88 18.75
CA LYS A 130 4.98 -2.08 18.17
C LYS A 130 5.52 -1.75 16.78
N LEU A 131 6.84 -1.66 16.68
CA LEU A 131 7.51 -1.25 15.44
C LEU A 131 7.80 -2.41 14.49
N LYS A 132 7.81 -3.64 15.01
CA LYS A 132 8.09 -4.86 14.23
C LYS A 132 6.94 -5.84 14.39
N ALA A 133 6.52 -6.45 13.28
CA ALA A 133 5.54 -7.53 13.30
C ALA A 133 5.82 -8.51 12.16
N GLU A 134 6.06 -9.76 12.52
CA GLU A 134 6.14 -10.86 11.57
C GLU A 134 4.75 -11.18 10.99
N GLN A 135 4.68 -11.76 9.79
CA GLN A 135 3.41 -12.04 9.11
C GLN A 135 2.54 -13.08 9.85
N GLU A 136 3.13 -13.91 10.67
CA GLU A 136 2.42 -14.85 11.53
C GLU A 136 1.84 -14.20 12.78
N ASN A 137 2.18 -12.94 13.04
CA ASN A 137 1.69 -12.20 14.19
C ASN A 137 0.18 -11.99 14.09
N THR A 138 -0.48 -12.14 15.24
CA THR A 138 -1.93 -11.96 15.36
C THR A 138 -2.41 -10.57 14.90
N LEU A 139 -1.56 -9.54 14.95
CA LEU A 139 -1.86 -8.20 14.46
C LEU A 139 -2.19 -8.11 12.96
N PHE A 140 -1.82 -9.14 12.17
CA PHE A 140 -2.19 -9.24 10.76
C PHE A 140 -3.50 -10.00 10.52
N ARG A 141 -4.19 -10.39 11.57
CA ARG A 141 -5.47 -11.12 11.48
C ARG A 141 -6.58 -10.24 12.03
N TYR A 142 -7.60 -10.04 11.21
CA TYR A 142 -8.79 -9.36 11.68
C TYR A 142 -9.56 -10.24 12.65
N GLN A 143 -10.07 -9.65 13.70
CA GLN A 143 -11.01 -10.30 14.61
C GLN A 143 -12.33 -10.54 13.89
N LEU A 144 -12.97 -11.67 14.15
CA LEU A 144 -14.36 -11.88 13.75
C LEU A 144 -15.25 -10.89 14.50
N PRO A 145 -16.16 -10.18 13.81
CA PRO A 145 -17.10 -9.31 14.51
C PRO A 145 -17.87 -10.06 15.60
N LEU A 146 -18.01 -9.44 16.76
CA LEU A 146 -18.73 -10.07 17.87
C LEU A 146 -20.16 -10.46 17.46
N SER A 147 -20.82 -9.61 16.69
CA SER A 147 -22.16 -9.87 16.16
C SER A 147 -22.21 -11.14 15.30
N GLU A 148 -21.16 -11.49 14.60
CA GLU A 148 -21.09 -12.73 13.83
C GLU A 148 -20.98 -13.93 14.77
N ILE A 149 -20.14 -13.87 15.79
CA ILE A 149 -20.00 -14.95 16.79
C ILE A 149 -21.30 -15.18 17.56
N GLU A 150 -22.04 -14.11 17.89
CA GLU A 150 -23.26 -14.19 18.65
C GLU A 150 -24.46 -14.72 17.84
N ASN A 151 -24.51 -14.43 16.55
CA ASN A 151 -25.69 -14.71 15.72
C ASN A 151 -25.50 -15.90 14.77
N ASN A 152 -24.27 -16.29 14.46
CA ASN A 152 -23.99 -17.40 13.57
C ASN A 152 -23.79 -18.70 14.37
N LYS A 153 -24.75 -19.62 14.25
CA LYS A 153 -24.72 -20.90 14.98
C LYS A 153 -23.60 -21.85 14.53
N MET A 154 -22.93 -21.55 13.42
CA MET A 154 -21.84 -22.38 12.87
C MET A 154 -20.46 -21.99 13.40
N ILE A 155 -20.33 -20.86 14.11
CA ILE A 155 -19.11 -20.39 14.72
C ILE A 155 -19.31 -20.10 16.20
N SER A 156 -18.24 -20.14 16.96
CA SER A 156 -18.20 -19.91 18.38
C SER A 156 -17.04 -18.98 18.78
N ALA A 157 -16.98 -18.60 20.03
CA ALA A 157 -15.85 -17.84 20.56
C ALA A 157 -14.49 -18.59 20.41
N ALA A 158 -14.51 -19.91 20.27
CA ALA A 158 -13.30 -20.70 20.04
C ALA A 158 -12.72 -20.52 18.62
N ASP A 159 -13.54 -20.06 17.67
CA ASP A 159 -13.13 -19.81 16.28
C ASP A 159 -12.56 -18.41 16.10
N GLN A 160 -12.54 -17.60 17.15
CA GLN A 160 -11.99 -16.25 17.12
C GLN A 160 -10.49 -16.25 16.83
N ASN A 161 -10.05 -15.34 15.98
CA ASN A 161 -8.63 -15.12 15.77
C ASN A 161 -7.98 -14.65 17.09
N PRO A 162 -6.81 -15.19 17.45
CA PRO A 162 -6.13 -14.78 18.68
C PRO A 162 -5.74 -13.31 18.63
N LEU A 163 -5.73 -12.67 19.79
CA LEU A 163 -5.28 -11.29 19.99
C LEU A 163 -3.76 -11.20 20.13
#